data_b416abb8e32f8f53629c9674d0831786
#
_entry.id   b416abb8e32f8f53629c9674d0831786
#
_cell.length_a   1.000
_cell.length_b   1.000
_cell.length_c   1.000
_cell.angle_alpha   90.00
_cell.angle_beta   90.00
_cell.angle_gamma   90.00
#
_symmetry.space_group_name_H-M   'P 1'
#
loop_
_entity.id
_entity.type
_entity.pdbx_description
1 polymer ?
#
loop_
_entity_poly.entity_id
_entity_poly.type
_entity_poly.pdbx_seq_one_letter_code
_entity_poly.pdbx_strand_id
1 'polypeptide(L)'
;MKLFIPQDSWWPLPTDEQLKDDDDNVWNKHFFGKEASNANPINYKKSVNTQFGESSSLEEFCEKAQLLNIEVMKGMYEAWNDKMWNDAAGLLIWMSHPAYPSFVWQTYDYYYDPTGAYWGAKKACEHLHLQWNSSNNSIKAVNTTTKDLKGAYAKATIYNLNGKEVAAYGRTKQMDVPASNIAEAFTLNFNPYNLAFGKNVVASSSSASRPASLVADGGAGSRWESDASDSQWIYVDLG
;
A
#
# COMPACT_ATOMS: atom_id res chain seq x y z
N MET A 1 12.49 19.65 8.95
CA MET A 1 11.48 20.36 9.76
C MET A 1 12.11 21.37 10.74
N LYS A 2 12.99 20.96 11.64
CA LYS A 2 13.65 21.88 12.62
C LYS A 2 14.45 23.02 11.99
N LEU A 3 14.75 22.97 10.71
CA LEU A 3 15.46 24.02 9.98
C LEU A 3 14.58 25.21 9.56
N PHE A 4 13.26 25.06 9.56
CA PHE A 4 12.35 26.10 9.05
C PHE A 4 11.09 26.33 9.90
N ILE A 5 10.79 25.47 10.87
CA ILE A 5 9.76 25.73 11.88
C ILE A 5 10.46 26.29 13.14
N PRO A 6 10.02 27.44 13.68
CA PRO A 6 10.52 27.96 14.94
C PRO A 6 10.36 26.98 16.11
N GLN A 7 11.32 26.98 17.03
CA GLN A 7 11.37 26.00 18.11
C GLN A 7 10.15 26.02 19.02
N ASP A 8 9.59 27.17 19.26
CA ASP A 8 8.36 27.38 20.06
C ASP A 8 7.09 26.82 19.41
N SER A 9 7.18 26.52 18.11
CA SER A 9 6.10 25.93 17.29
C SER A 9 6.33 24.46 16.93
N TRP A 10 7.34 23.81 17.50
CA TRP A 10 7.60 22.40 17.18
C TRP A 10 6.58 21.44 17.77
N TRP A 11 6.16 21.71 19.01
CA TRP A 11 5.29 20.82 19.76
C TRP A 11 4.46 21.58 20.79
N PRO A 12 3.17 21.25 21.01
CA PRO A 12 2.41 20.22 20.27
C PRO A 12 2.14 20.61 18.82
N LEU A 13 1.78 19.61 18.00
CA LEU A 13 1.34 19.86 16.62
C LEU A 13 0.09 20.77 16.62
N PRO A 14 -0.09 21.65 15.62
CA PRO A 14 -1.29 22.47 15.52
C PRO A 14 -2.57 21.64 15.54
N THR A 15 -3.61 22.19 16.17
CA THR A 15 -4.96 21.62 16.14
C THR A 15 -5.55 21.68 14.74
N ASP A 16 -6.63 20.92 14.49
CA ASP A 16 -7.30 20.96 13.19
C ASP A 16 -7.91 22.32 12.89
N GLU A 17 -8.39 23.04 13.90
CA GLU A 17 -8.87 24.43 13.77
C GLU A 17 -7.73 25.36 13.35
N GLN A 18 -6.57 25.28 13.99
CA GLN A 18 -5.40 26.10 13.64
C GLN A 18 -4.92 25.78 12.21
N LEU A 19 -4.94 24.53 11.80
CA LEU A 19 -4.57 24.14 10.44
C LEU A 19 -5.61 24.52 9.39
N LYS A 20 -6.87 24.69 9.78
CA LYS A 20 -7.96 25.03 8.86
C LYS A 20 -8.09 26.54 8.62
N ASP A 21 -8.08 27.32 9.69
CA ASP A 21 -8.57 28.71 9.66
C ASP A 21 -7.47 29.75 9.90
N ASP A 22 -6.27 29.33 10.29
CA ASP A 22 -5.16 30.24 10.62
C ASP A 22 -4.13 30.32 9.49
N ASP A 23 -4.26 31.36 8.64
CA ASP A 23 -3.30 31.65 7.57
C ASP A 23 -1.93 32.08 8.08
N ASP A 24 -1.85 32.58 9.31
CA ASP A 24 -0.61 33.00 9.94
C ASP A 24 0.10 31.87 10.67
N ASN A 25 -0.56 30.71 10.82
CA ASN A 25 0.08 29.53 11.41
C ASN A 25 1.31 29.12 10.61
N VAL A 26 2.45 29.03 11.29
CA VAL A 26 3.73 28.74 10.64
C VAL A 26 3.75 27.40 9.90
N TRP A 27 3.01 26.39 10.38
CA TRP A 27 2.90 25.10 9.71
C TRP A 27 2.16 25.23 8.38
N ASN A 28 1.08 26.03 8.34
CA ASN A 28 0.32 26.25 7.11
C ASN A 28 1.14 26.95 6.02
N LYS A 29 2.08 27.83 6.40
CA LYS A 29 2.99 28.50 5.46
C LYS A 29 3.93 27.53 4.73
N HIS A 30 4.09 26.32 5.25
CA HIS A 30 4.95 25.29 4.68
C HIS A 30 4.17 24.16 3.99
N PHE A 31 2.84 24.29 3.82
CA PHE A 31 2.01 23.41 2.98
C PHE A 31 1.59 24.13 1.69
N PHE A 32 1.40 23.35 0.62
CA PHE A 32 0.93 23.90 -0.67
C PHE A 32 -0.58 24.09 -0.68
N GLY A 33 -1.06 25.09 -0.02
CA GLY A 33 -2.47 25.47 -0.03
C GLY A 33 -3.35 24.58 0.84
N LYS A 34 -4.19 25.21 1.61
CA LYS A 34 -5.11 24.58 2.57
C LYS A 34 -6.21 23.76 1.88
N GLU A 35 -6.63 24.20 0.70
CA GLU A 35 -7.80 23.68 0.00
C GLU A 35 -7.46 22.55 -0.98
N ALA A 36 -6.20 22.38 -1.36
CA ALA A 36 -5.79 21.28 -2.21
C ALA A 36 -5.95 19.95 -1.46
N SER A 37 -6.85 19.11 -1.89
CA SER A 37 -7.22 17.84 -1.23
C SER A 37 -6.03 16.92 -0.95
N ASN A 38 -5.02 16.93 -1.79
CA ASN A 38 -3.82 16.11 -1.70
C ASN A 38 -2.68 16.73 -0.89
N ALA A 39 -2.75 18.04 -0.57
CA ALA A 39 -1.77 18.76 0.23
C ALA A 39 -2.37 19.26 1.56
N ASN A 40 -3.53 18.76 1.96
CA ASN A 40 -4.23 19.20 3.16
C ASN A 40 -3.49 18.71 4.41
N PRO A 41 -3.00 19.63 5.28
CA PRO A 41 -2.23 19.27 6.46
C PRO A 41 -3.03 18.47 7.49
N ILE A 42 -4.34 18.70 7.60
CA ILE A 42 -5.22 17.96 8.51
C ILE A 42 -5.32 16.49 8.06
N ASN A 43 -5.56 16.27 6.77
CA ASN A 43 -5.64 14.92 6.22
C ASN A 43 -4.31 14.18 6.35
N TYR A 44 -3.19 14.87 6.16
CA TYR A 44 -1.87 14.30 6.34
C TYR A 44 -1.63 13.85 7.79
N LYS A 45 -1.83 14.76 8.76
CA LYS A 45 -1.75 14.44 10.19
C LYS A 45 -2.65 13.25 10.57
N LYS A 46 -3.90 13.27 10.09
CA LYS A 46 -4.85 12.19 10.31
C LYS A 46 -4.37 10.86 9.73
N SER A 47 -3.78 10.86 8.53
CA SER A 47 -3.25 9.65 7.90
C SER A 47 -2.10 9.05 8.70
N VAL A 48 -1.16 9.89 9.18
CA VAL A 48 -0.07 9.46 10.06
C VAL A 48 -0.62 8.83 11.34
N ASN A 49 -1.55 9.52 12.02
CA ASN A 49 -2.12 9.04 13.29
C ASN A 49 -2.96 7.76 13.11
N THR A 50 -3.69 7.64 12.00
CA THR A 50 -4.49 6.43 11.71
C THR A 50 -3.59 5.22 11.47
N GLN A 51 -2.48 5.40 10.77
CA GLN A 51 -1.57 4.31 10.42
C GLN A 51 -0.68 3.88 11.58
N PHE A 52 -0.15 4.84 12.34
CA PHE A 52 0.92 4.60 13.32
C PHE A 52 0.56 5.02 14.75
N GLY A 53 -0.65 5.49 14.99
CA GLY A 53 -1.08 6.06 16.28
C GLY A 53 -0.56 7.48 16.50
N GLU A 54 -1.09 8.14 17.54
CA GLU A 54 -0.68 9.49 17.93
C GLU A 54 0.79 9.51 18.36
N SER A 55 1.42 10.67 18.18
CA SER A 55 2.81 10.88 18.56
C SER A 55 2.89 11.67 19.85
N SER A 56 3.95 11.43 20.62
CA SER A 56 4.26 12.12 21.89
C SER A 56 5.29 13.23 21.73
N SER A 57 5.94 13.33 20.57
CA SER A 57 6.98 14.32 20.25
C SER A 57 7.04 14.63 18.76
N LEU A 58 7.69 15.75 18.41
CA LEU A 58 7.95 16.11 17.02
C LEU A 58 8.78 15.05 16.31
N GLU A 59 9.80 14.51 16.96
CA GLU A 59 10.68 13.47 16.42
C GLU A 59 9.88 12.24 16.02
N GLU A 60 9.05 11.74 16.92
CA GLU A 60 8.19 10.58 16.67
C GLU A 60 7.22 10.84 15.53
N PHE A 61 6.62 12.02 15.48
CA PHE A 61 5.74 12.40 14.36
C PHE A 61 6.50 12.42 13.03
N CYS A 62 7.71 12.99 13.01
CA CYS A 62 8.54 13.02 11.80
C CYS A 62 8.91 11.62 11.31
N GLU A 63 9.29 10.71 12.21
CA GLU A 63 9.60 9.32 11.87
C GLU A 63 8.39 8.61 11.26
N LYS A 64 7.23 8.71 11.90
CA LYS A 64 5.97 8.15 11.39
C LYS A 64 5.58 8.74 10.03
N ALA A 65 5.74 10.05 9.86
CA ALA A 65 5.48 10.75 8.60
C ALA A 65 6.41 10.28 7.47
N GLN A 66 7.68 10.06 7.76
CA GLN A 66 8.64 9.52 6.79
C GLN A 66 8.32 8.06 6.44
N LEU A 67 7.92 7.23 7.41
CA LEU A 67 7.46 5.86 7.15
C LEU A 67 6.23 5.84 6.24
N LEU A 68 5.25 6.70 6.50
CA LEU A 68 4.08 6.85 5.63
C LEU A 68 4.50 7.21 4.20
N ASN A 69 5.42 8.14 4.04
CA ASN A 69 5.94 8.51 2.71
C ASN A 69 6.65 7.34 2.00
N ILE A 70 7.41 6.53 2.72
CA ILE A 70 8.03 5.31 2.15
C ILE A 70 6.95 4.39 1.60
N GLU A 71 5.93 4.08 2.40
CA GLU A 71 4.87 3.14 2.03
C GLU A 71 4.04 3.65 0.86
N VAL A 72 3.62 4.92 0.89
CA VAL A 72 2.80 5.52 -0.17
C VAL A 72 3.55 5.55 -1.50
N MET A 73 4.79 6.03 -1.51
CA MET A 73 5.58 6.11 -2.74
C MET A 73 5.94 4.72 -3.26
N LYS A 74 6.36 3.81 -2.38
CA LYS A 74 6.63 2.43 -2.75
C LYS A 74 5.40 1.78 -3.37
N GLY A 75 4.24 1.87 -2.71
CA GLY A 75 2.99 1.30 -3.20
C GLY A 75 2.52 1.88 -4.53
N MET A 76 2.71 3.18 -4.76
CA MET A 76 2.39 3.83 -6.04
C MET A 76 3.23 3.28 -7.19
N TYR A 77 4.55 3.15 -7.02
CA TYR A 77 5.43 2.56 -8.02
C TYR A 77 5.17 1.07 -8.23
N GLU A 78 4.90 0.32 -7.16
CA GLU A 78 4.56 -1.10 -7.24
C GLU A 78 3.24 -1.34 -7.98
N ALA A 79 2.24 -0.48 -7.79
CA ALA A 79 0.98 -0.54 -8.54
C ALA A 79 1.20 -0.27 -10.04
N TRP A 80 2.16 0.62 -10.38
CA TRP A 80 2.56 0.87 -11.76
C TRP A 80 3.34 -0.30 -12.35
N ASN A 81 4.26 -0.87 -11.60
CA ASN A 81 4.98 -2.09 -11.98
C ASN A 81 4.02 -3.23 -12.29
N ASP A 82 2.94 -3.38 -11.51
CA ASP A 82 1.93 -4.43 -11.73
C ASP A 82 1.25 -4.36 -13.11
N LYS A 83 1.23 -3.18 -13.72
CA LYS A 83 0.65 -2.92 -15.04
C LYS A 83 1.67 -2.80 -16.18
N MET A 84 2.94 -2.92 -15.88
CA MET A 84 4.05 -2.92 -16.85
C MET A 84 3.89 -4.14 -17.76
N TRP A 85 3.91 -3.92 -18.89
CA TRP A 85 3.94 -3.36 -20.19
C TRP A 85 2.54 -3.37 -20.86
N ASN A 86 1.48 -3.56 -20.09
CA ASN A 86 0.13 -3.59 -20.63
C ASN A 86 -0.47 -2.18 -20.66
N ASP A 87 -0.81 -1.65 -19.48
CA ASP A 87 -1.49 -0.37 -19.37
C ASP A 87 -0.58 0.76 -18.85
N ALA A 88 0.65 0.45 -18.43
CA ALA A 88 1.59 1.41 -17.85
C ALA A 88 2.94 1.41 -18.56
N ALA A 89 3.33 2.56 -19.11
CA ALA A 89 4.61 2.78 -19.75
C ALA A 89 5.62 3.53 -18.85
N GLY A 90 5.14 4.28 -17.88
CA GLY A 90 5.97 5.06 -16.96
C GLY A 90 5.15 5.88 -15.99
N LEU A 91 5.83 6.52 -15.04
CA LEU A 91 5.24 7.37 -14.01
C LEU A 91 6.02 8.69 -13.97
N LEU A 92 5.28 9.80 -14.06
CA LEU A 92 5.84 11.14 -13.95
C LEU A 92 5.55 11.68 -12.55
N ILE A 93 6.60 12.10 -11.84
CA ILE A 93 6.49 12.63 -10.49
C ILE A 93 6.27 14.14 -10.54
N TRP A 94 5.31 14.61 -9.82
CA TRP A 94 5.12 15.99 -9.48
C TRP A 94 5.23 16.19 -7.97
N MET A 95 6.30 16.65 -7.45
CA MET A 95 7.58 17.12 -7.96
C MET A 95 8.73 16.45 -7.19
N SER A 96 9.97 16.55 -7.69
CA SER A 96 11.11 15.95 -7.01
C SER A 96 11.71 16.83 -5.93
N HIS A 97 11.67 18.17 -6.08
CA HIS A 97 12.29 19.14 -5.18
C HIS A 97 11.40 20.39 -5.03
N PRO A 98 11.17 20.90 -3.82
CA PRO A 98 10.34 22.07 -3.61
C PRO A 98 11.07 23.38 -3.91
N ALA A 99 10.32 24.43 -4.25
CA ALA A 99 10.85 25.76 -4.47
C ALA A 99 11.15 26.52 -3.16
N TYR A 100 10.61 26.06 -2.03
CA TYR A 100 10.82 26.61 -0.68
C TYR A 100 10.67 25.47 0.36
N PRO A 101 11.13 25.65 1.62
CA PRO A 101 10.95 24.62 2.64
C PRO A 101 9.47 24.28 2.83
N SER A 102 9.08 23.03 2.56
CA SER A 102 7.68 22.59 2.61
C SER A 102 7.54 21.13 3.03
N PHE A 103 6.33 20.74 3.46
CA PHE A 103 6.01 19.43 4.00
C PHE A 103 5.41 18.45 2.97
N VAL A 104 5.45 18.75 1.70
CA VAL A 104 4.69 18.02 0.70
C VAL A 104 5.53 16.90 0.08
N TRP A 105 4.95 16.04 -0.66
CA TRP A 105 5.32 14.80 -1.33
C TRP A 105 6.66 14.73 -2.13
N GLN A 106 7.57 15.66 -1.96
CA GLN A 106 8.83 15.68 -2.72
C GLN A 106 9.75 14.52 -2.36
N THR A 107 10.54 14.07 -3.34
CA THR A 107 11.56 13.05 -3.11
C THR A 107 12.79 13.59 -2.38
N TYR A 108 13.05 14.88 -2.51
CA TYR A 108 14.07 15.62 -1.75
C TYR A 108 13.40 16.74 -1.00
N ASP A 109 13.88 17.05 0.18
CA ASP A 109 13.49 18.27 0.85
C ASP A 109 14.19 19.51 0.22
N TYR A 110 13.85 20.71 0.70
CA TYR A 110 14.45 21.96 0.20
C TYR A 110 15.98 22.00 0.34
N TYR A 111 16.53 21.30 1.30
CA TYR A 111 17.97 21.24 1.61
C TYR A 111 18.70 20.08 0.92
N TYR A 112 18.04 19.43 -0.03
CA TYR A 112 18.56 18.29 -0.82
C TYR A 112 18.73 16.98 -0.04
N ASP A 113 18.16 16.88 1.16
CA ASP A 113 18.12 15.60 1.86
C ASP A 113 17.03 14.68 1.27
N PRO A 114 17.33 13.40 1.02
CA PRO A 114 16.33 12.46 0.53
C PRO A 114 15.28 12.16 1.60
N THR A 115 14.02 12.28 1.22
CA THR A 115 12.87 12.00 2.09
C THR A 115 12.48 10.53 2.03
N GLY A 116 11.50 10.13 2.85
CA GLY A 116 10.87 8.81 2.76
C GLY A 116 10.34 8.48 1.36
N ALA A 117 9.85 9.50 0.64
CA ALA A 117 9.39 9.33 -0.75
C ALA A 117 10.51 8.85 -1.69
N TYR A 118 11.72 9.39 -1.57
CA TYR A 118 12.88 8.91 -2.32
C TYR A 118 13.19 7.44 -2.05
N TRP A 119 13.21 7.05 -0.77
CA TRP A 119 13.55 5.68 -0.38
C TRP A 119 12.48 4.68 -0.80
N GLY A 120 11.20 5.05 -0.71
CA GLY A 120 10.09 4.23 -1.21
C GLY A 120 10.17 4.01 -2.72
N ALA A 121 10.35 5.08 -3.50
CA ALA A 121 10.53 4.99 -4.95
C ALA A 121 11.76 4.16 -5.34
N LYS A 122 12.91 4.41 -4.69
CA LYS A 122 14.14 3.65 -4.93
C LYS A 122 13.94 2.15 -4.70
N LYS A 123 13.24 1.77 -3.64
CA LYS A 123 12.96 0.37 -3.33
C LYS A 123 12.08 -0.29 -4.38
N ALA A 124 11.01 0.36 -4.80
CA ALA A 124 10.11 -0.18 -5.81
C ALA A 124 10.73 -0.24 -7.22
N CYS A 125 11.75 0.59 -7.49
CA CYS A 125 12.47 0.65 -8.77
C CYS A 125 13.71 -0.26 -8.84
N GLU A 126 13.91 -1.17 -7.88
CA GLU A 126 14.98 -2.19 -7.99
C GLU A 126 14.78 -3.04 -9.25
N HIS A 127 15.85 -3.32 -9.96
CA HIS A 127 15.77 -4.07 -11.22
C HIS A 127 15.21 -5.50 -11.08
N LEU A 128 15.45 -6.12 -9.93
CA LEU A 128 14.81 -7.36 -9.51
C LEU A 128 14.05 -7.03 -8.22
N HIS A 129 12.75 -6.98 -8.30
CA HIS A 129 11.90 -6.55 -7.20
C HIS A 129 10.80 -7.57 -6.93
N LEU A 130 10.57 -7.88 -5.66
CA LEU A 130 9.44 -8.70 -5.22
C LEU A 130 8.44 -7.80 -4.50
N GLN A 131 7.21 -7.78 -4.99
CA GLN A 131 6.15 -6.93 -4.45
C GLN A 131 4.93 -7.71 -3.99
N TRP A 132 4.23 -7.15 -3.03
CA TRP A 132 2.92 -7.59 -2.58
C TRP A 132 1.86 -6.59 -3.03
N ASN A 133 0.86 -7.08 -3.76
CA ASN A 133 -0.27 -6.28 -4.19
C ASN A 133 -1.41 -6.43 -3.17
N SER A 134 -1.66 -5.40 -2.40
CA SER A 134 -2.67 -5.42 -1.33
C SER A 134 -4.10 -5.59 -1.83
N SER A 135 -4.39 -5.24 -3.10
CA SER A 135 -5.74 -5.34 -3.68
C SER A 135 -6.23 -6.78 -3.86
N ASN A 136 -5.29 -7.72 -4.08
CA ASN A 136 -5.60 -9.13 -4.34
C ASN A 136 -4.67 -10.10 -3.61
N ASN A 137 -3.81 -9.60 -2.72
CA ASN A 137 -2.81 -10.35 -1.97
C ASN A 137 -1.83 -11.16 -2.82
N SER A 138 -1.64 -10.82 -4.10
CA SER A 138 -0.66 -11.51 -4.95
C SER A 138 0.76 -11.05 -4.63
N ILE A 139 1.69 -12.00 -4.68
CA ILE A 139 3.13 -11.75 -4.65
C ILE A 139 3.64 -11.88 -6.07
N LYS A 140 4.23 -10.81 -6.60
CA LYS A 140 4.76 -10.75 -7.97
C LYS A 140 6.22 -10.35 -7.97
N ALA A 141 7.00 -11.00 -8.83
CA ALA A 141 8.38 -10.65 -9.10
C ALA A 141 8.46 -9.82 -10.38
N VAL A 142 9.12 -8.68 -10.29
CA VAL A 142 9.37 -7.74 -11.39
C VAL A 142 10.83 -7.88 -11.80
N ASN A 143 11.09 -8.07 -13.08
CA ASN A 143 12.43 -8.13 -13.67
C ASN A 143 12.52 -7.10 -14.79
N THR A 144 13.17 -5.98 -14.54
CA THR A 144 13.42 -4.93 -15.54
C THR A 144 14.77 -5.10 -16.24
N THR A 145 15.49 -6.18 -15.97
CA THR A 145 16.76 -6.48 -16.65
C THR A 145 16.53 -7.10 -18.03
N THR A 146 17.58 -7.15 -18.83
CA THR A 146 17.58 -7.78 -20.16
C THR A 146 17.85 -9.28 -20.13
N LYS A 147 17.91 -9.90 -18.92
CA LYS A 147 18.22 -11.33 -18.73
C LYS A 147 17.12 -12.01 -17.94
N ASP A 148 16.80 -13.25 -18.33
CA ASP A 148 15.94 -14.11 -17.54
C ASP A 148 16.55 -14.39 -16.16
N LEU A 149 15.73 -14.33 -15.12
CA LEU A 149 16.06 -14.85 -13.80
C LEU A 149 15.51 -16.27 -13.69
N LYS A 150 16.39 -17.26 -13.55
CA LYS A 150 16.03 -18.67 -13.48
C LYS A 150 16.21 -19.23 -12.08
N GLY A 151 15.25 -20.08 -11.65
CA GLY A 151 15.33 -20.83 -10.39
C GLY A 151 15.34 -19.97 -9.14
N ALA A 152 14.85 -18.75 -9.18
CA ALA A 152 14.75 -17.86 -8.02
C ALA A 152 13.71 -18.35 -7.02
N TYR A 153 13.86 -17.93 -5.75
CA TYR A 153 12.88 -18.22 -4.71
C TYR A 153 12.19 -16.93 -4.29
N ALA A 154 10.87 -16.89 -4.46
CA ALA A 154 10.01 -15.89 -3.85
C ALA A 154 9.57 -16.39 -2.47
N LYS A 155 9.86 -15.62 -1.41
CA LYS A 155 9.47 -15.93 -0.03
C LYS A 155 8.70 -14.75 0.55
N ALA A 156 7.51 -15.02 1.12
CA ALA A 156 6.77 -14.09 1.96
C ALA A 156 6.72 -14.64 3.39
N THR A 157 7.06 -13.81 4.36
CA THR A 157 6.96 -14.11 5.78
C THR A 157 6.06 -13.08 6.43
N ILE A 158 5.09 -13.53 7.20
CA ILE A 158 4.09 -12.66 7.84
C ILE A 158 4.38 -12.59 9.32
N TYR A 159 4.34 -11.38 9.85
CA TYR A 159 4.53 -11.10 11.27
C TYR A 159 3.31 -10.38 11.82
N ASN A 160 2.96 -10.65 13.07
CA ASN A 160 1.99 -9.82 13.78
C ASN A 160 2.65 -8.54 14.33
N LEU A 161 1.86 -7.64 14.92
CA LEU A 161 2.34 -6.35 15.40
C LEU A 161 3.37 -6.44 16.53
N ASN A 162 3.51 -7.58 17.21
CA ASN A 162 4.54 -7.79 18.22
C ASN A 162 5.83 -8.43 17.64
N GLY A 163 5.94 -8.50 16.30
CA GLY A 163 7.11 -9.05 15.60
C GLY A 163 7.21 -10.57 15.59
N LYS A 164 6.17 -11.29 16.05
CA LYS A 164 6.14 -12.76 16.03
C LYS A 164 5.65 -13.28 14.67
N GLU A 165 6.39 -14.21 14.10
CA GLU A 165 6.02 -14.85 12.83
C GLU A 165 4.69 -15.61 12.95
N VAL A 166 3.84 -15.46 11.94
CA VAL A 166 2.59 -16.21 11.75
C VAL A 166 2.79 -17.18 10.60
N ALA A 167 3.43 -18.31 10.90
CA ALA A 167 3.89 -19.28 9.89
C ALA A 167 2.77 -19.80 8.98
N ALA A 168 1.53 -19.85 9.46
CA ALA A 168 0.36 -20.30 8.68
C ALA A 168 0.11 -19.45 7.42
N TYR A 169 0.55 -18.21 7.39
CA TYR A 169 0.40 -17.30 6.27
C TYR A 169 1.63 -17.22 5.36
N GLY A 170 2.80 -17.67 5.84
CA GLY A 170 4.04 -17.64 5.08
C GLY A 170 4.05 -18.62 3.89
N ARG A 171 4.66 -18.21 2.79
CA ARG A 171 4.83 -19.05 1.59
C ARG A 171 6.20 -18.87 0.96
N THR A 172 6.70 -19.95 0.34
CA THR A 172 7.89 -19.91 -0.50
C THR A 172 7.60 -20.70 -1.79
N LYS A 173 8.05 -20.17 -2.93
CA LYS A 173 7.93 -20.83 -4.23
C LYS A 173 9.16 -20.57 -5.07
N GLN A 174 9.67 -21.60 -5.72
CA GLN A 174 10.67 -21.45 -6.78
C GLN A 174 9.99 -21.00 -8.07
N MET A 175 10.60 -20.07 -8.79
CA MET A 175 10.04 -19.49 -10.00
C MET A 175 11.11 -18.98 -10.95
N ASP A 176 10.74 -18.88 -12.22
CA ASP A 176 11.48 -18.14 -13.24
C ASP A 176 10.79 -16.81 -13.48
N VAL A 177 11.58 -15.77 -13.74
CA VAL A 177 11.08 -14.44 -14.11
C VAL A 177 11.74 -14.03 -15.41
N PRO A 178 11.01 -13.99 -16.53
CA PRO A 178 11.57 -13.60 -17.83
C PRO A 178 12.14 -12.18 -17.80
N ALA A 179 13.07 -11.91 -18.69
CA ALA A 179 13.63 -10.58 -18.92
C ALA A 179 12.53 -9.58 -19.27
N SER A 180 12.64 -8.36 -18.75
CA SER A 180 11.69 -7.26 -18.99
C SER A 180 10.22 -7.69 -18.78
N ASN A 181 9.94 -8.40 -17.69
CA ASN A 181 8.61 -8.98 -17.43
C ASN A 181 8.26 -9.05 -15.95
N ILE A 182 7.01 -9.38 -15.69
CA ILE A 182 6.46 -9.64 -14.37
C ILE A 182 5.97 -11.09 -14.32
N ALA A 183 6.22 -11.77 -13.22
CA ALA A 183 5.73 -13.12 -12.97
C ALA A 183 5.08 -13.22 -11.59
N GLU A 184 3.89 -13.81 -11.53
CA GLU A 184 3.23 -14.06 -10.25
C GLU A 184 3.82 -15.31 -9.58
N ALA A 185 4.24 -15.13 -8.32
CA ALA A 185 4.71 -16.23 -7.50
C ALA A 185 3.52 -16.99 -6.90
N PHE A 186 2.74 -16.33 -6.09
CA PHE A 186 1.57 -16.90 -5.39
C PHE A 186 0.69 -15.78 -4.80
N THR A 187 -0.49 -16.17 -4.35
CA THR A 187 -1.39 -15.30 -3.57
C THR A 187 -1.33 -15.70 -2.10
N LEU A 188 -1.28 -14.71 -1.19
CA LEU A 188 -1.37 -14.92 0.25
C LEU A 188 -2.83 -15.05 0.68
N ASN A 189 -3.09 -15.99 1.57
CA ASN A 189 -4.40 -16.12 2.23
C ASN A 189 -4.25 -15.72 3.69
N PHE A 190 -4.85 -14.60 4.07
CA PHE A 190 -4.83 -14.09 5.46
C PHE A 190 -5.98 -14.61 6.31
N ASN A 191 -6.79 -15.53 5.79
CA ASN A 191 -7.87 -16.16 6.55
C ASN A 191 -7.71 -17.69 6.61
N PRO A 192 -6.74 -18.21 7.38
CA PRO A 192 -6.48 -19.65 7.48
C PRO A 192 -7.62 -20.42 8.18
N TYR A 193 -8.49 -19.71 8.90
CA TYR A 193 -9.65 -20.30 9.56
C TYR A 193 -10.88 -20.37 8.66
N ASN A 194 -10.85 -19.75 7.49
CA ASN A 194 -11.88 -19.94 6.48
C ASN A 194 -11.62 -21.24 5.73
N LEU A 195 -12.10 -22.33 6.28
CA LEU A 195 -11.95 -23.66 5.68
C LEU A 195 -12.57 -23.74 4.28
N ALA A 196 -13.51 -22.85 3.96
CA ALA A 196 -14.16 -22.77 2.66
C ALA A 196 -13.31 -22.05 1.59
N PHE A 197 -12.27 -21.28 1.99
CA PHE A 197 -11.51 -20.48 1.04
C PHE A 197 -10.87 -21.31 -0.07
N GLY A 198 -11.20 -20.97 -1.32
CA GLY A 198 -10.69 -21.66 -2.51
C GLY A 198 -11.15 -23.10 -2.67
N LYS A 199 -12.13 -23.55 -1.88
CA LYS A 199 -12.70 -24.89 -1.97
C LYS A 199 -13.75 -24.97 -3.09
N ASN A 200 -14.03 -26.19 -3.51
CA ASN A 200 -15.06 -26.43 -4.50
C ASN A 200 -16.45 -26.12 -3.94
N VAL A 201 -17.20 -25.31 -4.67
CA VAL A 201 -18.55 -24.88 -4.27
C VAL A 201 -19.55 -25.37 -5.30
N VAL A 202 -20.61 -25.98 -4.83
CA VAL A 202 -21.73 -26.42 -5.67
C VAL A 202 -23.03 -25.81 -5.18
N ALA A 203 -23.83 -25.31 -6.08
CA ALA A 203 -25.13 -24.70 -5.79
C ALA A 203 -26.20 -25.24 -6.74
N SER A 204 -27.44 -25.20 -6.30
CA SER A 204 -28.61 -25.59 -7.12
C SER A 204 -28.78 -24.71 -8.35
N SER A 205 -28.49 -23.41 -8.20
CA SER A 205 -28.49 -22.40 -9.27
C SER A 205 -27.57 -21.23 -8.91
N SER A 206 -27.24 -20.39 -9.87
CA SER A 206 -26.45 -19.18 -9.63
C SER A 206 -26.77 -18.12 -10.67
N SER A 207 -26.95 -16.87 -10.24
CA SER A 207 -26.99 -15.76 -11.18
C SER A 207 -25.65 -15.58 -11.88
N ALA A 208 -25.65 -15.10 -13.13
CA ALA A 208 -24.41 -14.92 -13.91
C ALA A 208 -23.44 -13.92 -13.27
N SER A 209 -23.97 -12.91 -12.57
CA SER A 209 -23.15 -11.88 -11.89
C SER A 209 -22.68 -12.29 -10.50
N ARG A 210 -23.26 -13.34 -9.90
CA ARG A 210 -22.97 -13.79 -8.54
C ARG A 210 -22.91 -15.32 -8.43
N PRO A 211 -21.92 -15.93 -9.07
CA PRO A 211 -21.76 -17.38 -9.10
C PRO A 211 -21.45 -17.97 -7.71
N ALA A 212 -21.69 -19.27 -7.57
CA ALA A 212 -21.47 -20.01 -6.34
C ALA A 212 -20.05 -19.87 -5.79
N SER A 213 -19.04 -19.76 -6.66
CA SER A 213 -17.63 -19.61 -6.28
C SER A 213 -17.34 -18.39 -5.40
N LEU A 214 -18.20 -17.36 -5.43
CA LEU A 214 -18.05 -16.17 -4.57
C LEU A 214 -18.24 -16.46 -3.07
N VAL A 215 -18.81 -17.61 -2.70
CA VAL A 215 -18.91 -18.02 -1.27
C VAL A 215 -17.55 -18.43 -0.70
N ALA A 216 -16.65 -18.87 -1.55
CA ALA A 216 -15.33 -19.40 -1.14
C ALA A 216 -14.16 -18.53 -1.62
N ASP A 217 -14.40 -17.31 -2.09
CA ASP A 217 -13.37 -16.40 -2.62
C ASP A 217 -12.63 -15.58 -1.54
N GLY A 218 -13.12 -15.63 -0.29
CA GLY A 218 -12.57 -14.88 0.84
C GLY A 218 -12.95 -13.41 0.88
N GLY A 219 -13.75 -12.91 -0.06
CA GLY A 219 -14.19 -11.54 -0.14
C GLY A 219 -15.31 -11.20 0.87
N ALA A 220 -15.11 -10.20 1.71
CA ALA A 220 -16.14 -9.77 2.67
C ALA A 220 -17.36 -9.09 2.00
N GLY A 221 -17.21 -8.62 0.76
CA GLY A 221 -18.27 -7.97 -0.02
C GLY A 221 -18.85 -8.85 -1.12
N SER A 222 -18.32 -10.02 -1.36
CA SER A 222 -18.82 -10.99 -2.34
C SER A 222 -19.96 -11.84 -1.76
N ARG A 223 -20.85 -12.28 -2.60
CA ARG A 223 -21.93 -13.18 -2.23
C ARG A 223 -22.39 -14.01 -3.42
N TRP A 224 -22.83 -15.22 -3.13
CA TRP A 224 -23.62 -15.97 -4.08
C TRP A 224 -25.07 -15.46 -4.13
N GLU A 225 -25.70 -15.60 -5.27
CA GLU A 225 -27.08 -15.26 -5.49
C GLU A 225 -27.71 -16.35 -6.37
N SER A 226 -28.75 -17.01 -5.86
CA SER A 226 -29.50 -18.04 -6.60
C SER A 226 -30.47 -17.42 -7.59
N ASP A 227 -31.04 -18.26 -8.47
CA ASP A 227 -32.21 -17.89 -9.22
C ASP A 227 -33.41 -17.67 -8.29
N ALA A 228 -34.38 -16.86 -8.74
CA ALA A 228 -35.56 -16.53 -7.95
C ALA A 228 -36.59 -17.67 -7.99
N SER A 229 -36.23 -18.81 -7.36
CA SER A 229 -37.12 -19.99 -7.21
C SER A 229 -36.92 -20.61 -5.84
N ASP A 230 -37.90 -21.42 -5.38
CA ASP A 230 -37.81 -22.11 -4.09
C ASP A 230 -36.88 -23.31 -4.13
N SER A 231 -36.50 -23.80 -2.93
CA SER A 231 -35.62 -24.94 -2.73
C SER A 231 -34.18 -24.75 -3.22
N GLN A 232 -33.60 -23.56 -2.99
CA GLN A 232 -32.20 -23.29 -3.31
C GLN A 232 -31.26 -23.80 -2.22
N TRP A 233 -30.13 -24.32 -2.66
CA TRP A 233 -29.07 -24.79 -1.75
C TRP A 233 -27.69 -24.50 -2.31
N ILE A 234 -26.72 -24.42 -1.42
CA ILE A 234 -25.31 -24.33 -1.71
C ILE A 234 -24.53 -25.14 -0.68
N TYR A 235 -23.49 -25.81 -1.10
CA TYR A 235 -22.53 -26.43 -0.19
C TYR A 235 -21.09 -26.19 -0.66
N VAL A 236 -20.17 -26.25 0.32
CA VAL A 236 -18.73 -26.18 0.12
C VAL A 236 -18.13 -27.50 0.56
N ASP A 237 -17.41 -28.16 -0.33
CA ASP A 237 -16.65 -29.36 0.03
C ASP A 237 -15.35 -28.92 0.75
N LEU A 238 -15.26 -29.19 2.02
CA LEU A 238 -14.12 -28.82 2.85
C LEU A 238 -12.95 -29.82 2.77
N GLY A 239 -13.16 -30.97 2.14
CA GLY A 239 -12.18 -32.05 1.99
C GLY A 239 -12.23 -33.07 3.07
#